data_030a03e6d0c46126b0dccfcc0396aa8a
#
_entry.id   030a03e6d0c46126b0dccfcc0396aa8a
#
_cell.length_a   1.000
_cell.length_b   1.000
_cell.length_c   1.000
_cell.angle_alpha   90.00
_cell.angle_beta   90.00
_cell.angle_gamma   90.00
#
_symmetry.space_group_name_H-M   'P 1'
#
loop_
_entity.id
_entity.type
_entity.pdbx_description
1 polymer ?
#
loop_
_entity_poly.entity_id
_entity_poly.type
_entity_poly.pdbx_seq_one_letter_code
_entity_poly.pdbx_strand_id
1 'polypeptide(L)'
;MIRLFLDNRVWVLLFLPFIVAIYLVFSTFGYETQFGQASLTSLISPFLKGFPIAHNIAHFLMLLTNAILLNWVFNSNEFLEKNTYMVSLLYIIIMSFFHNWGEPSWLFVAHLFAILGTGILFRIKPQHNAKKQVFNASFLFGISIFFEISLIFILPVLLLLIINIRGLQIREVLLLFIGLLLPTFFLWILSMFSSYHWPVVGIPNVQIVAFSGAEIANLTVIVLLFVFSILGLRARLSKASLRLKKQAQTLTILMLYLIIIGLGAFVFYGQTALLSLLAIPFGFYFTYALLSSSLGVSSHLFFYLLFTFSVLKYIFFYRLGADYY
;
A
#
# COMPACT_ATOMS: atom_id res chain seq x y z
N MET A 1 -9.61 -17.72 -12.85
CA MET A 1 -8.62 -16.95 -12.08
C MET A 1 -9.07 -16.74 -10.63
N ILE A 2 -10.20 -16.08 -10.36
CA ILE A 2 -10.65 -15.80 -8.98
C ILE A 2 -10.74 -17.06 -8.12
N ARG A 3 -11.42 -18.13 -8.59
CA ARG A 3 -11.56 -19.39 -7.84
C ARG A 3 -10.21 -20.03 -7.46
N LEU A 4 -9.20 -19.90 -8.30
CA LEU A 4 -7.85 -20.42 -8.02
C LEU A 4 -7.21 -19.71 -6.82
N PHE A 5 -7.31 -18.38 -6.76
CA PHE A 5 -6.72 -17.57 -5.69
C PHE A 5 -7.56 -17.55 -4.41
N LEU A 6 -8.85 -17.85 -4.49
CA LEU A 6 -9.72 -18.01 -3.31
C LEU A 6 -9.55 -19.37 -2.64
N ASP A 7 -9.00 -20.37 -3.36
CA ASP A 7 -8.72 -21.71 -2.83
C ASP A 7 -7.46 -21.70 -1.95
N ASN A 8 -7.36 -22.66 -1.03
CA ASN A 8 -6.24 -22.79 -0.08
C ASN A 8 -5.03 -23.55 -0.70
N ARG A 9 -4.68 -23.28 -1.96
CA ARG A 9 -3.60 -23.94 -2.67
C ARG A 9 -2.39 -23.05 -2.83
N VAL A 10 -1.33 -23.32 -2.07
CA VAL A 10 -0.10 -22.50 -2.05
C VAL A 10 0.54 -22.33 -3.43
N TRP A 11 0.47 -23.36 -4.29
CA TRP A 11 1.06 -23.31 -5.63
C TRP A 11 0.49 -22.20 -6.53
N VAL A 12 -0.66 -21.65 -6.18
CA VAL A 12 -1.26 -20.49 -6.87
C VAL A 12 -0.35 -19.27 -6.83
N LEU A 13 0.48 -19.13 -5.80
CA LEU A 13 1.47 -18.05 -5.71
C LEU A 13 2.51 -18.08 -6.85
N LEU A 14 2.74 -19.24 -7.48
CA LEU A 14 3.63 -19.37 -8.65
C LEU A 14 3.09 -18.63 -9.88
N PHE A 15 1.81 -18.30 -9.93
CA PHE A 15 1.24 -17.47 -11.00
C PHE A 15 1.49 -15.98 -10.83
N LEU A 16 1.82 -15.49 -9.61
CA LEU A 16 2.08 -14.07 -9.37
C LEU A 16 3.23 -13.51 -10.22
N PRO A 17 4.38 -14.17 -10.37
CA PRO A 17 5.46 -13.70 -11.25
C PRO A 17 5.01 -13.48 -12.68
N PHE A 18 4.16 -14.36 -13.23
CA PHE A 18 3.62 -14.21 -14.59
C PHE A 18 2.71 -12.98 -14.71
N ILE A 19 1.90 -12.71 -13.69
CA ILE A 19 1.03 -11.53 -13.66
C ILE A 19 1.88 -10.26 -13.59
N VAL A 20 2.89 -10.23 -12.75
CA VAL A 20 3.83 -9.10 -12.66
C VAL A 20 4.58 -8.92 -13.98
N ALA A 21 5.02 -10.02 -14.64
CA ALA A 21 5.67 -9.94 -15.94
C ALA A 21 4.76 -9.33 -17.02
N ILE A 22 3.45 -9.64 -17.01
CA ILE A 22 2.48 -8.99 -17.89
C ILE A 22 2.51 -7.47 -17.69
N TYR A 23 2.43 -6.99 -16.46
CA TYR A 23 2.49 -5.55 -16.18
C TYR A 23 3.81 -4.92 -16.64
N LEU A 24 4.96 -5.58 -16.41
CA LEU A 24 6.26 -5.10 -16.87
C LEU A 24 6.32 -4.97 -18.39
N VAL A 25 5.81 -5.96 -19.12
CA VAL A 25 5.76 -5.91 -20.59
C VAL A 25 4.87 -4.76 -21.06
N PHE A 26 3.69 -4.58 -20.46
CA PHE A 26 2.79 -3.50 -20.87
C PHE A 26 3.30 -2.11 -20.46
N SER A 27 4.03 -1.98 -19.36
CA SER A 27 4.64 -0.70 -18.96
C SER A 27 5.74 -0.23 -19.91
N THR A 28 6.37 -1.13 -20.68
CA THR A 28 7.36 -0.75 -21.70
C THR A 28 6.75 0.00 -22.88
N PHE A 29 5.42 -0.02 -23.05
CA PHE A 29 4.71 0.77 -24.05
C PHE A 29 4.59 2.26 -23.70
N GLY A 30 5.16 2.70 -22.59
CA GLY A 30 5.60 4.07 -22.44
C GLY A 30 4.58 5.10 -21.99
N TYR A 31 3.54 4.74 -21.25
CA TYR A 31 2.72 5.75 -20.61
C TYR A 31 3.25 6.07 -19.20
N GLU A 32 3.90 7.23 -19.08
CA GLU A 32 4.25 7.84 -17.80
C GLU A 32 3.01 8.49 -17.20
N THR A 33 2.40 7.88 -16.20
CA THR A 33 1.44 8.59 -15.36
C THR A 33 2.21 9.56 -14.47
N GLN A 34 1.76 10.81 -14.34
CA GLN A 34 2.34 11.76 -13.38
C GLN A 34 2.28 11.25 -11.93
N PHE A 35 1.49 10.22 -11.68
CA PHE A 35 1.38 9.50 -10.41
C PHE A 35 2.72 8.91 -9.89
N GLY A 36 3.76 8.78 -10.71
CA GLY A 36 5.05 8.21 -10.28
C GLY A 36 6.15 9.22 -9.98
N GLN A 37 5.99 10.48 -10.37
CA GLN A 37 7.10 11.46 -10.36
C GLN A 37 7.38 12.11 -8.99
N ALA A 38 6.50 12.01 -8.02
CA ALA A 38 6.60 12.76 -6.77
C ALA A 38 7.21 11.98 -5.59
N SER A 39 7.96 10.91 -5.82
CA SER A 39 8.72 10.31 -4.73
C SER A 39 9.90 11.23 -4.39
N LEU A 40 9.86 11.84 -3.24
CA LEU A 40 11.02 12.50 -2.64
C LEU A 40 12.15 11.47 -2.58
N THR A 41 13.07 11.63 -3.51
CA THR A 41 14.22 10.80 -3.84
C THR A 41 14.76 9.97 -2.70
N SER A 42 14.80 8.70 -2.96
CA SER A 42 15.47 7.70 -2.16
C SER A 42 16.94 8.01 -1.93
N LEU A 43 17.34 7.90 -0.70
CA LEU A 43 18.75 8.00 -0.24
C LEU A 43 19.68 7.00 -0.94
N ILE A 44 19.15 5.99 -1.59
CA ILE A 44 19.89 4.85 -2.15
C ILE A 44 19.90 4.87 -3.69
N SER A 45 19.16 5.78 -4.33
CA SER A 45 19.14 5.87 -5.81
C SER A 45 20.52 6.00 -6.46
N PRO A 46 21.52 6.68 -5.87
CA PRO A 46 22.85 6.78 -6.46
C PRO A 46 23.58 5.43 -6.60
N PHE A 47 23.36 4.50 -5.65
CA PHE A 47 24.05 3.20 -5.65
C PHE A 47 23.56 2.24 -6.74
N LEU A 48 22.33 2.40 -7.20
CA LEU A 48 21.73 1.48 -8.19
C LEU A 48 21.69 2.04 -9.60
N LYS A 49 21.99 3.33 -9.80
CA LYS A 49 22.05 3.96 -11.14
C LYS A 49 23.04 3.28 -12.09
N GLY A 50 24.07 2.61 -11.57
CA GLY A 50 25.06 1.88 -12.38
C GLY A 50 24.59 0.50 -12.90
N PHE A 51 23.46 -0.04 -12.39
CA PHE A 51 23.01 -1.40 -12.71
C PHE A 51 21.49 -1.46 -12.98
N PRO A 52 21.03 -0.97 -14.14
CA PRO A 52 19.58 -0.86 -14.42
C PRO A 52 18.86 -2.21 -14.41
N ILE A 53 19.49 -3.27 -14.89
CA ILE A 53 18.90 -4.62 -14.89
C ILE A 53 18.72 -5.15 -13.47
N ALA A 54 19.76 -5.00 -12.62
CA ALA A 54 19.68 -5.43 -11.22
C ALA A 54 18.62 -4.63 -10.45
N HIS A 55 18.45 -3.35 -10.77
CA HIS A 55 17.42 -2.50 -10.18
C HIS A 55 16.00 -2.97 -10.54
N ASN A 56 15.75 -3.28 -11.82
CA ASN A 56 14.45 -3.79 -12.26
C ASN A 56 14.13 -5.17 -11.64
N ILE A 57 15.13 -6.05 -11.53
CA ILE A 57 14.96 -7.35 -10.85
C ILE A 57 14.65 -7.14 -9.37
N ALA A 58 15.36 -6.25 -8.68
CA ALA A 58 15.10 -5.96 -7.28
C ALA A 58 13.69 -5.41 -7.07
N HIS A 59 13.25 -4.48 -7.93
CA HIS A 59 11.90 -3.94 -7.92
C HIS A 59 10.82 -5.03 -8.09
N PHE A 60 10.99 -5.89 -9.09
CA PHE A 60 10.12 -7.03 -9.32
C PHE A 60 10.03 -7.96 -8.09
N LEU A 61 11.17 -8.30 -7.50
CA LEU A 61 11.22 -9.15 -6.32
C LEU A 61 10.58 -8.48 -5.10
N MET A 62 10.78 -7.17 -4.90
CA MET A 62 10.16 -6.43 -3.80
C MET A 62 8.65 -6.40 -3.91
N LEU A 63 8.11 -6.18 -5.11
CA LEU A 63 6.67 -6.21 -5.33
C LEU A 63 6.06 -7.58 -5.02
N LEU A 64 6.68 -8.66 -5.50
CA LEU A 64 6.24 -10.03 -5.19
C LEU A 64 6.31 -10.30 -3.69
N THR A 65 7.40 -9.90 -3.04
CA THR A 65 7.58 -10.04 -1.59
C THR A 65 6.48 -9.32 -0.84
N ASN A 66 6.16 -8.07 -1.20
CA ASN A 66 5.08 -7.30 -0.59
C ASN A 66 3.71 -7.97 -0.76
N ALA A 67 3.42 -8.48 -1.96
CA ALA A 67 2.17 -9.17 -2.24
C ALA A 67 2.01 -10.43 -1.39
N ILE A 68 3.06 -11.25 -1.30
CA ILE A 68 3.08 -12.47 -0.49
C ILE A 68 3.02 -12.12 1.00
N LEU A 69 3.76 -11.11 1.44
CA LEU A 69 3.80 -10.66 2.82
C LEU A 69 2.45 -10.12 3.27
N LEU A 70 1.77 -9.31 2.45
CA LEU A 70 0.44 -8.80 2.76
C LEU A 70 -0.56 -9.93 2.91
N ASN A 71 -0.49 -10.91 2.02
CA ASN A 71 -1.32 -12.12 2.10
C ASN A 71 -1.03 -12.92 3.37
N TRP A 72 0.25 -13.06 3.74
CA TRP A 72 0.63 -13.70 5.00
C TRP A 72 0.08 -12.94 6.21
N VAL A 73 0.15 -11.61 6.22
CA VAL A 73 -0.44 -10.77 7.29
C VAL A 73 -1.94 -11.02 7.38
N PHE A 74 -2.64 -11.10 6.25
CA PHE A 74 -4.07 -11.38 6.21
C PHE A 74 -4.41 -12.74 6.82
N ASN A 75 -3.74 -13.80 6.36
CA ASN A 75 -4.00 -15.17 6.82
C ASN A 75 -3.56 -15.39 8.28
N SER A 76 -2.39 -14.88 8.67
CA SER A 76 -1.84 -15.06 10.04
C SER A 76 -2.63 -14.32 11.12
N ASN A 77 -3.37 -13.28 10.76
CA ASN A 77 -4.27 -12.57 11.67
C ASN A 77 -5.72 -13.09 11.63
N GLU A 78 -5.97 -14.19 10.91
CA GLU A 78 -7.27 -14.89 10.87
C GLU A 78 -8.42 -13.98 10.40
N PHE A 79 -8.17 -13.13 9.38
CA PHE A 79 -9.23 -12.32 8.78
C PHE A 79 -10.31 -13.18 8.10
N LEU A 80 -9.94 -14.41 7.71
CA LEU A 80 -10.85 -15.45 7.23
C LEU A 80 -10.59 -16.76 7.98
N GLU A 81 -11.62 -17.63 8.03
CA GLU A 81 -11.52 -18.97 8.62
C GLU A 81 -10.65 -19.91 7.75
N LYS A 82 -10.63 -19.69 6.45
CA LYS A 82 -9.82 -20.43 5.49
C LYS A 82 -8.78 -19.52 4.87
N ASN A 83 -7.58 -20.02 4.69
CA ASN A 83 -6.52 -19.27 3.99
C ASN A 83 -6.95 -19.01 2.54
N THR A 84 -6.57 -17.86 2.04
CA THR A 84 -6.77 -17.45 0.66
C THR A 84 -5.53 -16.73 0.17
N TYR A 85 -5.33 -16.72 -1.14
CA TYR A 85 -4.20 -16.01 -1.77
C TYR A 85 -4.68 -14.83 -2.63
N MET A 86 -5.96 -14.48 -2.52
CA MET A 86 -6.57 -13.40 -3.28
C MET A 86 -5.99 -12.03 -2.95
N VAL A 87 -5.58 -11.81 -1.68
CA VAL A 87 -5.00 -10.55 -1.23
C VAL A 87 -3.69 -10.23 -1.96
N SER A 88 -2.85 -11.25 -2.22
CA SER A 88 -1.61 -11.06 -2.97
C SER A 88 -1.85 -10.61 -4.42
N LEU A 89 -2.84 -11.22 -5.08
CA LEU A 89 -3.24 -10.83 -6.42
C LEU A 89 -3.80 -9.40 -6.46
N LEU A 90 -4.70 -9.08 -5.52
CA LEU A 90 -5.30 -7.75 -5.42
C LEU A 90 -4.25 -6.67 -5.15
N TYR A 91 -3.27 -6.94 -4.30
CA TYR A 91 -2.17 -6.01 -4.04
C TYR A 91 -1.45 -5.61 -5.34
N ILE A 92 -1.09 -6.59 -6.18
CA ILE A 92 -0.44 -6.35 -7.46
C ILE A 92 -1.31 -5.49 -8.37
N ILE A 93 -2.59 -5.86 -8.53
CA ILE A 93 -3.53 -5.13 -9.38
C ILE A 93 -3.72 -3.69 -8.89
N ILE A 94 -3.94 -3.50 -7.58
CA ILE A 94 -4.20 -2.18 -7.00
C ILE A 94 -2.95 -1.30 -7.08
N MET A 95 -1.76 -1.85 -6.82
CA MET A 95 -0.51 -1.10 -6.92
C MET A 95 -0.26 -0.58 -8.34
N SER A 96 -0.74 -1.26 -9.37
CA SER A 96 -0.63 -0.78 -10.75
C SER A 96 -1.29 0.58 -10.99
N PHE A 97 -2.27 0.98 -10.16
CA PHE A 97 -2.95 2.28 -10.27
C PHE A 97 -2.22 3.42 -9.56
N PHE A 98 -1.31 3.10 -8.65
CA PHE A 98 -0.59 4.09 -7.85
C PHE A 98 0.86 4.28 -8.27
N HIS A 99 1.41 3.36 -9.03
CA HIS A 99 2.81 3.38 -9.39
C HIS A 99 3.02 2.97 -10.84
N ASN A 100 3.92 3.67 -11.53
CA ASN A 100 4.36 3.28 -12.85
C ASN A 100 5.35 2.13 -12.76
N TRP A 101 5.03 1.00 -13.37
CA TRP A 101 5.84 -0.22 -13.28
C TRP A 101 7.16 -0.16 -14.05
N GLY A 102 7.28 0.80 -14.96
CA GLY A 102 8.51 1.06 -15.70
C GLY A 102 9.59 1.75 -14.87
N GLU A 103 9.21 2.38 -13.75
CA GLU A 103 10.13 3.11 -12.91
C GLU A 103 10.35 2.40 -11.58
N PRO A 104 11.59 1.99 -11.28
CA PRO A 104 11.93 1.41 -9.99
C PRO A 104 11.79 2.46 -8.89
N SER A 105 11.07 2.11 -7.83
CA SER A 105 10.80 3.02 -6.72
C SER A 105 11.08 2.38 -5.35
N TRP A 106 11.65 3.17 -4.47
CA TRP A 106 11.86 2.80 -3.07
C TRP A 106 10.54 2.70 -2.29
N LEU A 107 9.45 3.16 -2.87
CA LEU A 107 8.10 3.00 -2.33
C LEU A 107 7.79 1.54 -1.99
N PHE A 108 8.27 0.56 -2.78
CA PHE A 108 8.05 -0.85 -2.47
C PHE A 108 8.82 -1.34 -1.25
N VAL A 109 10.01 -0.78 -0.99
CA VAL A 109 10.73 -1.03 0.25
C VAL A 109 9.99 -0.40 1.43
N ALA A 110 9.49 0.82 1.27
CA ALA A 110 8.66 1.47 2.28
C ALA A 110 7.40 0.65 2.58
N HIS A 111 6.72 0.12 1.54
CA HIS A 111 5.56 -0.77 1.69
C HIS A 111 5.87 -2.05 2.46
N LEU A 112 7.05 -2.67 2.22
CA LEU A 112 7.48 -3.85 2.98
C LEU A 112 7.39 -3.60 4.48
N PHE A 113 8.00 -2.51 4.94
CA PHE A 113 8.00 -2.16 6.36
C PHE A 113 6.65 -1.70 6.88
N ALA A 114 5.86 -0.98 6.07
CA ALA A 114 4.50 -0.59 6.42
C ALA A 114 3.57 -1.80 6.58
N ILE A 115 3.67 -2.81 5.71
CA ILE A 115 2.90 -4.07 5.79
C ILE A 115 3.28 -4.84 7.05
N LEU A 116 4.58 -4.98 7.35
CA LEU A 116 5.06 -5.63 8.58
C LEU A 116 4.57 -4.89 9.83
N GLY A 117 4.68 -3.56 9.85
CA GLY A 117 4.18 -2.70 10.92
C GLY A 117 2.68 -2.88 11.16
N THR A 118 1.88 -2.87 10.08
CA THR A 118 0.45 -3.13 10.13
C THR A 118 0.13 -4.53 10.67
N GLY A 119 0.90 -5.53 10.26
CA GLY A 119 0.76 -6.90 10.78
C GLY A 119 0.99 -7.00 12.29
N ILE A 120 1.94 -6.23 12.84
CA ILE A 120 2.18 -6.16 14.29
C ILE A 120 1.02 -5.44 14.98
N LEU A 121 0.49 -4.34 14.41
CA LEU A 121 -0.66 -3.62 14.99
C LEU A 121 -1.87 -4.53 15.16
N PHE A 122 -2.17 -5.41 14.20
CA PHE A 122 -3.31 -6.35 14.31
C PHE A 122 -3.14 -7.41 15.40
N ARG A 123 -1.91 -7.65 15.87
CA ARG A 123 -1.61 -8.59 16.96
C ARG A 123 -1.71 -7.95 18.36
N ILE A 124 -1.89 -6.64 18.45
CA ILE A 124 -2.04 -5.96 19.73
C ILE A 124 -3.38 -6.36 20.37
N LYS A 125 -3.29 -6.91 21.59
CA LYS A 125 -4.46 -7.28 22.39
C LYS A 125 -4.78 -6.18 23.39
N PRO A 126 -6.07 -5.80 23.57
CA PRO A 126 -6.47 -4.72 24.48
C PRO A 126 -6.04 -4.93 25.93
N GLN A 127 -6.01 -6.18 26.42
CA GLN A 127 -5.79 -6.52 27.82
C GLN A 127 -4.33 -6.84 28.19
N HIS A 128 -3.43 -6.96 27.22
CA HIS A 128 -2.03 -7.33 27.49
C HIS A 128 -1.11 -6.12 27.34
N ASN A 129 0.07 -6.16 27.99
CA ASN A 129 1.11 -5.14 27.81
C ASN A 129 1.57 -5.11 26.36
N ALA A 130 1.30 -4.00 25.67
CA ALA A 130 1.58 -3.84 24.24
C ALA A 130 2.81 -2.98 23.94
N LYS A 131 3.58 -2.57 24.95
CA LYS A 131 4.72 -1.66 24.78
C LYS A 131 5.70 -2.13 23.68
N LYS A 132 6.06 -3.43 23.70
CA LYS A 132 6.95 -4.02 22.69
C LYS A 132 6.35 -3.99 21.28
N GLN A 133 5.05 -4.33 21.18
CA GLN A 133 4.36 -4.35 19.87
C GLN A 133 4.21 -2.93 19.31
N VAL A 134 3.86 -1.95 20.16
CA VAL A 134 3.74 -0.54 19.74
C VAL A 134 5.10 -0.03 19.28
N PHE A 135 6.17 -0.23 20.04
CA PHE A 135 7.51 0.17 19.67
C PHE A 135 7.95 -0.49 18.35
N ASN A 136 7.79 -1.81 18.22
CA ASN A 136 8.21 -2.53 17.00
C ASN A 136 7.41 -2.09 15.77
N ALA A 137 6.08 -1.88 15.91
CA ALA A 137 5.26 -1.40 14.80
C ALA A 137 5.69 0.01 14.38
N SER A 138 5.84 0.93 15.33
CA SER A 138 6.26 2.31 15.04
C SER A 138 7.69 2.39 14.48
N PHE A 139 8.61 1.54 14.94
CA PHE A 139 9.95 1.43 14.40
C PHE A 139 9.94 1.01 12.91
N LEU A 140 9.11 0.03 12.55
CA LEU A 140 8.95 -0.38 11.16
C LEU A 140 8.33 0.73 10.30
N PHE A 141 7.34 1.45 10.81
CA PHE A 141 6.83 2.64 10.11
C PHE A 141 7.87 3.76 10.02
N GLY A 142 8.74 3.93 11.02
CA GLY A 142 9.87 4.84 10.96
C GLY A 142 10.85 4.49 9.84
N ILE A 143 11.15 3.20 9.65
CA ILE A 143 11.94 2.73 8.50
C ILE A 143 11.19 2.98 7.18
N SER A 144 9.88 2.76 7.14
CA SER A 144 9.06 3.05 5.97
C SER A 144 9.13 4.53 5.56
N ILE A 145 9.02 5.45 6.53
CA ILE A 145 9.16 6.90 6.32
C ILE A 145 10.55 7.26 5.82
N PHE A 146 11.59 6.55 6.28
CA PHE A 146 12.94 6.75 5.79
C PHE A 146 13.09 6.50 4.29
N PHE A 147 12.49 5.42 3.77
CA PHE A 147 12.53 5.13 2.33
C PHE A 147 11.61 6.04 1.52
N GLU A 148 10.49 6.49 2.10
CA GLU A 148 9.52 7.35 1.46
C GLU A 148 9.02 8.41 2.47
N ILE A 149 9.62 9.60 2.44
CA ILE A 149 9.38 10.66 3.43
C ILE A 149 7.94 11.17 3.44
N SER A 150 7.22 11.08 2.31
CA SER A 150 5.81 11.47 2.25
C SER A 150 4.92 10.63 3.17
N LEU A 151 5.38 9.44 3.57
CA LEU A 151 4.69 8.62 4.57
C LEU A 151 4.74 9.18 6.00
N ILE A 152 5.43 10.28 6.25
CA ILE A 152 5.42 10.95 7.58
C ILE A 152 4.00 11.34 7.99
N PHE A 153 3.14 11.63 7.04
CA PHE A 153 1.73 11.91 7.29
C PHE A 153 0.93 10.70 7.84
N ILE A 154 1.52 9.50 7.92
CA ILE A 154 0.90 8.35 8.58
C ILE A 154 0.96 8.44 10.11
N LEU A 155 1.82 9.28 10.68
CA LEU A 155 2.02 9.42 12.12
C LEU A 155 0.70 9.70 12.89
N PRO A 156 -0.15 10.67 12.49
CA PRO A 156 -1.40 10.93 13.21
C PRO A 156 -2.34 9.72 13.21
N VAL A 157 -2.42 8.97 12.11
CA VAL A 157 -3.28 7.78 12.09
C VAL A 157 -2.72 6.65 12.94
N LEU A 158 -1.41 6.45 13.02
CA LEU A 158 -0.82 5.45 13.91
C LEU A 158 -1.19 5.73 15.36
N LEU A 159 -1.16 6.99 15.77
CA LEU A 159 -1.61 7.40 17.10
C LEU A 159 -3.09 7.10 17.30
N LEU A 160 -3.96 7.45 16.34
CA LEU A 160 -5.38 7.13 16.38
C LEU A 160 -5.64 5.62 16.45
N LEU A 161 -4.90 4.80 15.71
CA LEU A 161 -5.03 3.34 15.72
C LEU A 161 -4.67 2.76 17.08
N ILE A 162 -3.58 3.21 17.72
CA ILE A 162 -3.18 2.74 19.04
C ILE A 162 -4.22 3.16 20.08
N ILE A 163 -4.69 4.40 20.05
CA ILE A 163 -5.76 4.87 20.95
C ILE A 163 -7.04 4.05 20.74
N ASN A 164 -7.40 3.74 19.50
CA ASN A 164 -8.58 2.92 19.20
C ASN A 164 -8.45 1.49 19.75
N ILE A 165 -7.26 0.87 19.68
CA ILE A 165 -7.03 -0.50 20.13
C ILE A 165 -6.96 -0.58 21.68
N ARG A 166 -6.24 0.36 22.30
CA ARG A 166 -5.80 0.28 23.71
C ARG A 166 -6.39 1.35 24.62
N GLY A 167 -6.95 2.43 24.06
CA GLY A 167 -7.18 3.67 24.78
C GLY A 167 -5.90 4.51 24.91
N LEU A 168 -6.03 5.68 25.48
CA LEU A 168 -4.90 6.61 25.64
C LEU A 168 -3.99 6.15 26.78
N GLN A 169 -2.79 5.64 26.44
CA GLN A 169 -1.75 5.29 27.41
C GLN A 169 -0.48 6.07 27.08
N ILE A 170 -0.12 7.04 27.92
CA ILE A 170 1.01 7.96 27.70
C ILE A 170 2.31 7.20 27.41
N ARG A 171 2.57 6.10 28.12
CA ARG A 171 3.79 5.28 27.93
C ARG A 171 3.85 4.64 26.53
N GLU A 172 2.72 4.19 26.00
CA GLU A 172 2.65 3.61 24.66
C GLU A 172 2.77 4.69 23.58
N VAL A 173 2.20 5.88 23.81
CA VAL A 173 2.35 7.05 22.94
C VAL A 173 3.81 7.51 22.86
N LEU A 174 4.51 7.59 24.00
CA LEU A 174 5.93 7.92 24.00
C LEU A 174 6.77 6.88 23.24
N LEU A 175 6.48 5.58 23.42
CA LEU A 175 7.16 4.50 22.69
C LEU A 175 6.87 4.55 21.18
N LEU A 176 5.67 4.99 20.77
CA LEU A 176 5.36 5.23 19.36
C LEU A 176 6.27 6.30 18.77
N PHE A 177 6.40 7.46 19.43
CA PHE A 177 7.27 8.52 18.93
C PHE A 177 8.74 8.11 18.92
N ILE A 178 9.23 7.45 19.98
CA ILE A 178 10.60 6.93 20.03
C ILE A 178 10.85 5.95 18.88
N GLY A 179 9.93 4.99 18.67
CA GLY A 179 10.06 4.02 17.59
C GLY A 179 10.09 4.65 16.21
N LEU A 180 9.25 5.66 15.94
CA LEU A 180 9.23 6.38 14.66
C LEU A 180 10.49 7.20 14.42
N LEU A 181 11.00 7.89 15.45
CA LEU A 181 12.16 8.78 15.33
C LEU A 181 13.49 8.03 15.32
N LEU A 182 13.55 6.84 15.89
CA LEU A 182 14.78 6.09 16.04
C LEU A 182 15.51 5.80 14.71
N PRO A 183 14.85 5.34 13.63
CA PRO A 183 15.51 5.12 12.34
C PRO A 183 16.10 6.41 11.77
N THR A 184 15.35 7.50 11.81
CA THR A 184 15.80 8.81 11.31
C THR A 184 16.97 9.35 12.13
N PHE A 185 16.98 9.14 13.45
CA PHE A 185 18.07 9.51 14.34
C PHE A 185 19.37 8.76 14.02
N PHE A 186 19.31 7.44 13.82
CA PHE A 186 20.49 6.67 13.42
C PHE A 186 21.08 7.12 12.09
N LEU A 187 20.22 7.47 11.15
CA LEU A 187 20.68 7.98 9.86
C LEU A 187 21.32 9.36 9.97
N TRP A 188 20.77 10.22 10.80
CA TRP A 188 21.36 11.51 11.09
C TRP A 188 22.77 11.34 11.68
N ILE A 189 22.97 10.40 12.59
CA ILE A 189 24.30 10.05 13.10
C ILE A 189 25.22 9.55 11.98
N LEU A 190 24.74 8.62 11.13
CA LEU A 190 25.53 8.09 10.01
C LEU A 190 25.94 9.19 9.02
N SER A 191 25.10 10.19 8.79
CA SER A 191 25.42 11.32 7.93
C SER A 191 26.55 12.19 8.45
N MET A 192 26.76 12.23 9.77
CA MET A 192 27.87 12.95 10.37
C MET A 192 29.25 12.28 10.14
N PHE A 193 29.25 10.95 9.95
CA PHE A 193 30.46 10.17 9.71
C PHE A 193 30.75 9.89 8.23
N SER A 194 29.78 10.19 7.36
CA SER A 194 29.90 10.04 5.92
C SER A 194 29.84 11.42 5.26
N SER A 195 30.50 11.58 4.10
CA SER A 195 30.32 12.76 3.24
C SER A 195 28.91 12.86 2.62
N TYR A 196 27.97 12.11 3.18
CA TYR A 196 26.61 12.04 2.74
C TYR A 196 25.84 13.26 3.26
N HIS A 197 25.37 14.07 2.33
CA HIS A 197 24.49 15.19 2.66
C HIS A 197 23.03 14.71 2.64
N TRP A 198 22.31 14.99 3.72
CA TRP A 198 20.87 14.79 3.74
C TRP A 198 20.24 15.50 2.53
N PRO A 199 19.39 14.83 1.77
CA PRO A 199 18.58 15.56 0.81
C PRO A 199 17.81 16.62 1.61
N VAL A 200 18.03 17.88 1.25
CA VAL A 200 17.21 18.96 1.79
C VAL A 200 15.79 18.64 1.36
N VAL A 201 14.97 18.19 2.31
CA VAL A 201 13.55 17.99 2.08
C VAL A 201 12.98 19.39 1.87
N GLY A 202 13.01 19.87 0.64
CA GLY A 202 12.30 21.08 0.26
C GLY A 202 10.81 20.80 0.54
N ILE A 203 10.14 21.71 1.24
CA ILE A 203 8.69 21.68 1.31
C ILE A 203 8.23 21.75 -0.16
N PRO A 204 7.58 20.72 -0.71
CA PRO A 204 7.15 20.76 -2.09
C PRO A 204 6.25 21.98 -2.28
N ASN A 205 6.52 22.74 -3.33
CA ASN A 205 5.65 23.88 -3.66
C ASN A 205 4.23 23.38 -3.83
N VAL A 206 3.27 24.05 -3.19
CA VAL A 206 1.86 23.78 -3.38
C VAL A 206 1.53 24.12 -4.84
N GLN A 207 1.30 23.10 -5.63
CA GLN A 207 0.85 23.21 -7.00
C GLN A 207 -0.43 22.40 -7.12
N ILE A 208 -1.54 23.07 -7.44
CA ILE A 208 -2.78 22.35 -7.73
C ILE A 208 -2.56 21.56 -9.01
N VAL A 209 -2.54 20.24 -8.87
CA VAL A 209 -2.31 19.31 -9.99
C VAL A 209 -3.52 19.39 -10.94
N ALA A 210 -3.27 19.72 -12.20
CA ALA A 210 -4.29 19.61 -13.23
C ALA A 210 -4.52 18.11 -13.52
N PHE A 211 -5.76 17.65 -13.35
CA PHE A 211 -6.11 16.24 -13.57
C PHE A 211 -6.17 15.94 -15.06
N SER A 212 -5.32 15.05 -15.52
CA SER A 212 -5.42 14.41 -16.83
C SER A 212 -6.58 13.39 -16.86
N GLY A 213 -7.05 13.02 -18.04
CA GLY A 213 -8.07 11.98 -18.19
C GLY A 213 -7.67 10.65 -17.54
N ALA A 214 -6.37 10.32 -17.55
CA ALA A 214 -5.80 9.14 -16.91
C ALA A 214 -5.93 9.17 -15.39
N GLU A 215 -5.66 10.30 -14.78
CA GLU A 215 -5.76 10.48 -13.34
C GLU A 215 -7.21 10.43 -12.87
N ILE A 216 -8.13 11.04 -13.62
CA ILE A 216 -9.57 10.94 -13.37
C ILE A 216 -10.03 9.48 -13.42
N ALA A 217 -9.58 8.72 -14.43
CA ALA A 217 -9.91 7.30 -14.54
C ALA A 217 -9.37 6.48 -13.36
N ASN A 218 -8.12 6.72 -12.94
CA ASN A 218 -7.53 6.07 -11.77
C ASN A 218 -8.29 6.42 -10.48
N LEU A 219 -8.65 7.69 -10.27
CA LEU A 219 -9.45 8.13 -9.12
C LEU A 219 -10.84 7.46 -9.12
N THR A 220 -11.48 7.33 -10.29
CA THR A 220 -12.76 6.61 -10.42
C THR A 220 -12.63 5.16 -9.97
N VAL A 221 -11.55 4.48 -10.35
CA VAL A 221 -11.27 3.10 -9.88
C VAL A 221 -11.11 3.05 -8.36
N ILE A 222 -10.42 4.01 -7.76
CA ILE A 222 -10.25 4.08 -6.30
C ILE A 222 -11.62 4.24 -5.61
N VAL A 223 -12.50 5.09 -6.14
CA VAL A 223 -13.86 5.27 -5.60
C VAL A 223 -14.67 3.97 -5.72
N LEU A 224 -14.60 3.27 -6.85
CA LEU A 224 -15.28 1.99 -7.03
C LEU A 224 -14.72 0.91 -6.09
N LEU A 225 -13.39 0.83 -5.93
CA LEU A 225 -12.76 -0.06 -4.96
C LEU A 225 -13.22 0.23 -3.53
N PHE A 226 -13.35 1.52 -3.17
CA PHE A 226 -13.86 1.93 -1.87
C PHE A 226 -15.30 1.44 -1.64
N VAL A 227 -16.19 1.63 -2.61
CA VAL A 227 -17.58 1.17 -2.53
C VAL A 227 -17.65 -0.34 -2.35
N PHE A 228 -16.98 -1.12 -3.21
CA PHE A 228 -16.97 -2.58 -3.11
C PHE A 228 -16.32 -3.06 -1.80
N SER A 229 -15.29 -2.37 -1.31
CA SER A 229 -14.63 -2.67 -0.04
C SER A 229 -15.59 -2.50 1.14
N ILE A 230 -16.37 -1.40 1.18
CA ILE A 230 -17.36 -1.17 2.24
C ILE A 230 -18.49 -2.21 2.16
N LEU A 231 -18.99 -2.52 0.97
CA LEU A 231 -20.03 -3.53 0.78
C LEU A 231 -19.54 -4.92 1.24
N GLY A 232 -18.31 -5.30 0.87
CA GLY A 232 -17.67 -6.54 1.32
C GLY A 232 -17.48 -6.60 2.83
N LEU A 233 -17.03 -5.49 3.42
CA LEU A 233 -16.89 -5.37 4.87
C LEU A 233 -18.23 -5.56 5.59
N ARG A 234 -19.29 -4.88 5.14
CA ARG A 234 -20.63 -5.02 5.73
C ARG A 234 -21.13 -6.46 5.67
N ALA A 235 -20.97 -7.13 4.53
CA ALA A 235 -21.35 -8.52 4.34
C ALA A 235 -20.62 -9.47 5.32
N ARG A 236 -19.35 -9.18 5.65
CA ARG A 236 -18.56 -10.00 6.58
C ARG A 236 -18.83 -9.68 8.05
N LEU A 237 -18.98 -8.40 8.41
CA LEU A 237 -19.10 -7.97 9.80
C LEU A 237 -20.38 -8.45 10.49
N SER A 238 -21.46 -8.72 9.74
CA SER A 238 -22.73 -9.22 10.31
C SER A 238 -22.55 -10.55 11.05
N LYS A 239 -21.59 -11.38 10.61
CA LYS A 239 -21.29 -12.72 11.18
C LYS A 239 -19.92 -12.79 11.86
N ALA A 240 -19.27 -11.66 12.12
CA ALA A 240 -17.90 -11.61 12.59
C ALA A 240 -17.78 -11.71 14.12
N SER A 241 -16.68 -12.32 14.60
CA SER A 241 -16.28 -12.30 15.99
C SER A 241 -15.92 -10.89 16.47
N LEU A 242 -15.94 -10.65 17.78
CA LEU A 242 -15.54 -9.37 18.38
C LEU A 242 -14.11 -8.97 18.01
N ARG A 243 -13.19 -9.92 17.93
CA ARG A 243 -11.81 -9.70 17.50
C ARG A 243 -11.76 -9.16 16.06
N LEU A 244 -12.46 -9.84 15.14
CA LEU A 244 -12.51 -9.41 13.73
C LEU A 244 -13.15 -8.04 13.57
N LYS A 245 -14.22 -7.73 14.34
CA LYS A 245 -14.85 -6.40 14.34
C LYS A 245 -13.86 -5.31 14.76
N LYS A 246 -13.03 -5.57 15.77
CA LYS A 246 -12.01 -4.62 16.25
C LYS A 246 -10.91 -4.41 15.21
N GLN A 247 -10.40 -5.49 14.61
CA GLN A 247 -9.41 -5.43 13.53
C GLN A 247 -9.97 -4.67 12.32
N ALA A 248 -11.21 -4.95 11.93
CA ALA A 248 -11.88 -4.24 10.84
C ALA A 248 -12.07 -2.76 11.15
N GLN A 249 -12.46 -2.40 12.39
CA GLN A 249 -12.56 -1.00 12.79
C GLN A 249 -11.21 -0.29 12.65
N THR A 250 -10.12 -0.91 13.12
CA THR A 250 -8.76 -0.37 13.01
C THR A 250 -8.39 -0.14 11.54
N LEU A 251 -8.66 -1.12 10.68
CA LEU A 251 -8.36 -1.03 9.24
C LEU A 251 -9.25 -0.01 8.52
N THR A 252 -10.51 0.18 8.96
CA THR A 252 -11.41 1.20 8.43
C THR A 252 -10.95 2.61 8.77
N ILE A 253 -10.48 2.84 10.00
CA ILE A 253 -9.89 4.12 10.40
C ILE A 253 -8.66 4.43 9.52
N LEU A 254 -7.79 3.44 9.32
CA LEU A 254 -6.64 3.58 8.43
C LEU A 254 -7.07 3.93 7.00
N MET A 255 -8.04 3.21 6.45
CA MET A 255 -8.54 3.43 5.09
C MET A 255 -9.12 4.84 4.90
N LEU A 256 -10.00 5.28 5.81
CA LEU A 256 -10.61 6.61 5.74
C LEU A 256 -9.56 7.72 5.85
N TYR A 257 -8.61 7.57 6.77
CA TYR A 257 -7.52 8.52 6.93
C TYR A 257 -6.68 8.61 5.66
N LEU A 258 -6.26 7.47 5.10
CA LEU A 258 -5.45 7.43 3.88
C LEU A 258 -6.18 8.04 2.67
N ILE A 259 -7.50 7.89 2.57
CA ILE A 259 -8.28 8.53 1.52
C ILE A 259 -8.26 10.05 1.71
N ILE A 260 -8.58 10.55 2.91
CA ILE A 260 -8.69 12.00 3.14
C ILE A 260 -7.33 12.68 2.97
N ILE A 261 -6.33 12.21 3.70
CA ILE A 261 -5.00 12.84 3.69
C ILE A 261 -4.22 12.50 2.41
N GLY A 262 -4.38 11.30 1.90
CA GLY A 262 -3.73 10.87 0.65
C GLY A 262 -4.27 11.61 -0.57
N LEU A 263 -5.57 11.85 -0.67
CA LEU A 263 -6.14 12.72 -1.72
C LEU A 263 -5.69 14.16 -1.55
N GLY A 264 -5.63 14.67 -0.32
CA GLY A 264 -5.06 15.99 -0.05
C GLY A 264 -3.60 16.09 -0.51
N ALA A 265 -2.76 15.13 -0.14
CA ALA A 265 -1.37 15.09 -0.57
C ALA A 265 -1.23 14.99 -2.10
N PHE A 266 -2.11 14.25 -2.74
CA PHE A 266 -2.14 14.15 -4.20
C PHE A 266 -2.54 15.48 -4.87
N VAL A 267 -3.64 16.11 -4.44
CA VAL A 267 -4.14 17.37 -5.03
C VAL A 267 -3.15 18.53 -4.86
N PHE A 268 -2.55 18.65 -3.66
CA PHE A 268 -1.69 19.79 -3.35
C PHE A 268 -0.21 19.57 -3.69
N TYR A 269 0.26 18.34 -3.74
CA TYR A 269 1.68 18.03 -3.89
C TYR A 269 1.98 17.00 -4.99
N GLY A 270 0.97 16.45 -5.66
CA GLY A 270 1.14 15.39 -6.66
C GLY A 270 1.65 14.05 -6.09
N GLN A 271 1.62 13.86 -4.76
CA GLN A 271 2.20 12.68 -4.12
C GLN A 271 1.19 11.55 -3.98
N THR A 272 1.54 10.37 -4.49
CA THR A 272 0.68 9.17 -4.47
C THR A 272 1.06 8.15 -3.41
N ALA A 273 2.20 8.32 -2.72
CA ALA A 273 2.72 7.33 -1.79
C ALA A 273 1.75 6.99 -0.64
N LEU A 274 1.05 7.98 -0.08
CA LEU A 274 0.02 7.74 0.93
C LEU A 274 -1.19 6.99 0.36
N LEU A 275 -1.62 7.34 -0.85
CA LEU A 275 -2.73 6.65 -1.52
C LEU A 275 -2.37 5.20 -1.85
N SER A 276 -1.12 4.91 -2.18
CA SER A 276 -0.68 3.55 -2.48
C SER A 276 -0.83 2.59 -1.29
N LEU A 277 -0.73 3.09 -0.04
CA LEU A 277 -1.01 2.30 1.15
C LEU A 277 -2.46 1.81 1.25
N LEU A 278 -3.40 2.39 0.48
CA LEU A 278 -4.76 1.88 0.34
C LEU A 278 -4.80 0.45 -0.25
N ALA A 279 -3.73 0.00 -0.90
CA ALA A 279 -3.61 -1.39 -1.34
C ALA A 279 -3.79 -2.39 -0.19
N ILE A 280 -3.45 -2.01 1.06
CA ILE A 280 -3.61 -2.86 2.24
C ILE A 280 -5.11 -3.04 2.58
N PRO A 281 -5.88 -1.99 2.94
CA PRO A 281 -7.28 -2.14 3.29
C PRO A 281 -8.17 -2.58 2.12
N PHE A 282 -7.90 -2.11 0.90
CA PHE A 282 -8.65 -2.53 -0.28
C PHE A 282 -8.43 -4.01 -0.58
N GLY A 283 -7.19 -4.51 -0.51
CA GLY A 283 -6.89 -5.93 -0.69
C GLY A 283 -7.68 -6.81 0.29
N PHE A 284 -7.79 -6.40 1.56
CA PHE A 284 -8.51 -7.15 2.59
C PHE A 284 -10.03 -7.09 2.36
N TYR A 285 -10.57 -5.91 2.18
CA TYR A 285 -12.03 -5.72 2.12
C TYR A 285 -12.64 -6.16 0.80
N PHE A 286 -11.93 -5.96 -0.30
CA PHE A 286 -12.41 -6.44 -1.60
C PHE A 286 -12.38 -7.98 -1.67
N THR A 287 -11.44 -8.64 -0.97
CA THR A 287 -11.48 -10.09 -0.79
C THR A 287 -12.78 -10.54 -0.13
N TYR A 288 -13.31 -9.80 0.86
CA TYR A 288 -14.62 -10.09 1.46
C TYR A 288 -15.77 -9.94 0.45
N ALA A 289 -15.72 -8.91 -0.40
CA ALA A 289 -16.74 -8.72 -1.44
C ALA A 289 -16.75 -9.91 -2.42
N LEU A 290 -15.59 -10.40 -2.83
CA LEU A 290 -15.45 -11.56 -3.72
C LEU A 290 -15.96 -12.88 -3.11
N LEU A 291 -15.88 -13.02 -1.79
CA LEU A 291 -16.36 -14.19 -1.05
C LEU A 291 -17.83 -14.09 -0.64
N SER A 292 -18.45 -12.91 -0.78
CA SER A 292 -19.83 -12.68 -0.38
C SER A 292 -20.79 -13.33 -1.36
N SER A 293 -21.74 -14.13 -0.86
CA SER A 293 -22.81 -14.72 -1.68
C SER A 293 -23.76 -13.67 -2.25
N SER A 294 -23.97 -12.57 -1.53
CA SER A 294 -24.88 -11.48 -1.98
C SER A 294 -24.27 -10.59 -3.05
N LEU A 295 -22.93 -10.44 -3.08
CA LEU A 295 -22.21 -9.59 -4.02
C LEU A 295 -21.50 -10.39 -5.13
N GLY A 296 -21.61 -11.72 -5.13
CA GLY A 296 -20.76 -12.62 -5.90
C GLY A 296 -20.62 -12.25 -7.38
N VAL A 297 -21.74 -12.07 -8.08
CA VAL A 297 -21.70 -11.76 -9.53
C VAL A 297 -21.13 -10.38 -9.79
N SER A 298 -21.59 -9.36 -9.07
CA SER A 298 -21.15 -7.98 -9.28
C SER A 298 -19.67 -7.78 -8.89
N SER A 299 -19.22 -8.39 -7.79
CA SER A 299 -17.82 -8.29 -7.37
C SER A 299 -16.87 -9.05 -8.30
N HIS A 300 -17.30 -10.21 -8.85
CA HIS A 300 -16.52 -10.93 -9.85
C HIS A 300 -16.42 -10.15 -11.16
N LEU A 301 -17.54 -9.58 -11.64
CA LEU A 301 -17.54 -8.73 -12.83
C LEU A 301 -16.62 -7.52 -12.64
N PHE A 302 -16.75 -6.83 -11.50
CA PHE A 302 -15.89 -5.71 -11.18
C PHE A 302 -14.40 -6.11 -11.10
N PHE A 303 -14.08 -7.28 -10.55
CA PHE A 303 -12.71 -7.78 -10.53
C PHE A 303 -12.13 -7.95 -11.95
N TYR A 304 -12.89 -8.56 -12.86
CA TYR A 304 -12.42 -8.74 -14.24
C TYR A 304 -12.28 -7.41 -14.98
N LEU A 305 -13.22 -6.47 -14.78
CA LEU A 305 -13.11 -5.11 -15.32
C LEU A 305 -11.86 -4.39 -14.75
N LEU A 306 -11.66 -4.48 -13.44
CA LEU A 306 -10.49 -3.91 -12.76
C LEU A 306 -9.18 -4.47 -13.32
N PHE A 307 -9.08 -5.81 -13.45
CA PHE A 307 -7.89 -6.47 -13.98
C PHE A 307 -7.64 -6.09 -15.44
N THR A 308 -8.68 -6.13 -16.29
CA THR A 308 -8.56 -5.76 -17.69
C THR A 308 -8.16 -4.30 -17.84
N PHE A 309 -8.80 -3.38 -17.12
CA PHE A 309 -8.47 -1.96 -17.15
C PHE A 309 -7.05 -1.70 -16.62
N SER A 310 -6.62 -2.38 -15.56
CA SER A 310 -5.26 -2.23 -15.00
C SER A 310 -4.14 -2.58 -15.99
N VAL A 311 -4.41 -3.48 -16.95
CA VAL A 311 -3.46 -3.84 -18.02
C VAL A 311 -3.63 -2.91 -19.23
N LEU A 312 -4.89 -2.68 -19.67
CA LEU A 312 -5.16 -1.91 -20.89
C LEU A 312 -4.88 -0.41 -20.73
N LYS A 313 -4.87 0.12 -19.51
CA LYS A 313 -4.58 1.54 -19.27
C LYS A 313 -3.26 2.00 -19.89
N TYR A 314 -2.23 1.14 -19.90
CA TYR A 314 -0.93 1.45 -20.50
C TYR A 314 -1.03 1.70 -22.02
N ILE A 315 -1.92 0.97 -22.71
CA ILE A 315 -2.16 1.14 -24.15
C ILE A 315 -3.08 2.35 -24.41
N PHE A 316 -4.14 2.47 -23.64
CA PHE A 316 -5.15 3.52 -23.81
C PHE A 316 -4.56 4.92 -23.61
N PHE A 317 -3.83 5.10 -22.52
CA PHE A 317 -3.28 6.41 -22.18
C PHE A 317 -2.08 6.79 -23.06
N TYR A 318 -1.31 5.81 -23.55
CA TYR A 318 -0.28 6.05 -24.56
C TYR A 318 -0.86 6.67 -25.83
N ARG A 319 -1.97 6.14 -26.33
CA ARG A 319 -2.64 6.68 -27.54
C ARG A 319 -3.23 8.07 -27.31
N LEU A 320 -3.88 8.29 -26.16
CA LEU A 320 -4.46 9.60 -25.83
C LEU A 320 -3.38 10.68 -25.59
N GLY A 321 -2.20 10.32 -25.10
CA GLY A 321 -1.08 11.25 -24.95
C GLY A 321 -0.40 11.60 -26.29
N ALA A 322 -0.37 10.69 -27.25
CA ALA A 322 0.22 10.91 -28.57
C ALA A 322 -0.62 11.88 -29.45
N ASP A 323 -1.91 12.02 -29.17
CA ASP A 323 -2.81 12.92 -29.92
C ASP A 323 -2.76 14.38 -29.42
N TYR A 324 -1.99 14.67 -28.35
CA TYR A 324 -1.84 16.02 -27.76
C TYR A 324 -0.45 16.66 -28.00
N TYR A 325 0.44 15.99 -28.75
CA TYR A 325 1.71 16.51 -29.24
C TYR A 325 1.75 16.44 -30.77
#